data_ac03e48745ecaef70455d16093879627
#
_entry.id   ac03e48745ecaef70455d16093879627
#
_cell.length_a   1.000
_cell.length_b   1.000
_cell.length_c   1.000
_cell.angle_alpha   90.00
_cell.angle_beta   90.00
_cell.angle_gamma   90.00
#
_symmetry.space_group_name_H-M   'P 1'
#
loop_
_entity.id
_entity.type
_entity.pdbx_description
1 polymer ?
#
loop_
_entity_poly.entity_id
_entity_poly.type
_entity_poly.pdbx_seq_one_letter_code
_entity_poly.pdbx_strand_id
1 'polypeptide(L)'
;MVQSGLTERVDVSQYRLATHLTMAFIIIYVSFMLLFDILKLKGNYSSSFARLWSTAFVGLIFIQIFYGGIVSGLDGGLIYPTWPLMGNAFVPLDYWSIDLGFLNFFENRSTIQFNHRTFAYLIFILSLVNIY
;
A
#
# COMPACT_ATOMS: atom_id res chain seq x y z
N MET A 1 -25.16 -7.14 9.27
CA MET A 1 -24.94 -6.95 7.83
C MET A 1 -25.46 -5.55 7.51
N VAL A 2 -24.56 -4.61 7.24
CA VAL A 2 -24.95 -3.26 6.87
C VAL A 2 -25.59 -3.34 5.47
N GLN A 3 -26.77 -2.81 5.31
CA GLN A 3 -27.39 -2.63 3.98
C GLN A 3 -26.54 -1.61 3.22
N SER A 4 -25.59 -2.12 2.45
CA SER A 4 -24.59 -1.29 1.75
C SER A 4 -25.12 -0.69 0.44
N GLY A 5 -26.40 -0.65 0.18
CA GLY A 5 -26.93 -0.14 -1.09
C GLY A 5 -26.45 -0.88 -2.35
N LEU A 6 -25.71 -1.98 -2.19
CA LEU A 6 -25.17 -2.84 -3.24
C LEU A 6 -26.18 -3.96 -3.54
N THR A 7 -27.33 -3.60 -4.07
CA THR A 7 -28.35 -4.59 -4.47
C THR A 7 -28.02 -5.24 -5.82
N GLU A 8 -27.20 -4.57 -6.66
CA GLU A 8 -26.89 -5.04 -8.01
C GLU A 8 -25.38 -5.30 -8.25
N ARG A 9 -24.50 -4.86 -7.35
CA ARG A 9 -23.05 -5.06 -7.45
C ARG A 9 -22.56 -5.95 -6.31
N VAL A 10 -21.94 -7.07 -6.67
CA VAL A 10 -21.36 -8.03 -5.71
C VAL A 10 -20.01 -7.52 -5.18
N ASP A 11 -19.29 -6.73 -5.97
CA ASP A 11 -17.94 -6.26 -5.66
C ASP A 11 -17.92 -4.86 -5.08
N VAL A 12 -17.12 -4.70 -4.02
CA VAL A 12 -16.82 -3.39 -3.43
C VAL A 12 -15.85 -2.64 -4.34
N SER A 13 -16.11 -1.34 -4.59
CA SER A 13 -15.17 -0.50 -5.34
C SER A 13 -13.77 -0.54 -4.70
N GLN A 14 -12.73 -0.79 -5.50
CA GLN A 14 -11.33 -0.79 -5.08
C GLN A 14 -10.92 0.46 -4.31
N TYR A 15 -11.45 1.62 -4.68
CA TYR A 15 -11.19 2.89 -3.99
C TYR A 15 -11.78 2.92 -2.58
N ARG A 16 -13.00 2.42 -2.41
CA ARG A 16 -13.64 2.34 -1.09
C ARG A 16 -12.89 1.37 -0.18
N LEU A 17 -12.47 0.23 -0.71
CA LEU A 17 -11.70 -0.76 0.03
C LEU A 17 -10.33 -0.19 0.44
N ALA A 18 -9.59 0.42 -0.49
CA ALA A 18 -8.30 1.03 -0.22
C ALA A 18 -8.40 2.16 0.81
N THR A 19 -9.40 3.02 0.68
CA THR A 19 -9.63 4.12 1.63
C THR A 19 -9.99 3.58 3.01
N HIS A 20 -10.90 2.61 3.10
CA HIS A 20 -11.31 2.01 4.37
C HIS A 20 -10.12 1.36 5.10
N LEU A 21 -9.33 0.57 4.37
CA LEU A 21 -8.13 -0.07 4.91
C LEU A 21 -7.11 0.95 5.40
N THR A 22 -6.83 1.97 4.59
CA THR A 22 -5.87 3.04 4.95
C THR A 22 -6.33 3.80 6.19
N MET A 23 -7.63 4.14 6.29
CA MET A 23 -8.19 4.82 7.47
C MET A 23 -8.09 3.95 8.72
N ALA A 24 -8.33 2.64 8.64
CA ALA A 24 -8.14 1.74 9.76
C ALA A 24 -6.70 1.76 10.28
N PHE A 25 -5.71 1.73 9.38
CA PHE A 25 -4.30 1.81 9.76
C PHE A 25 -3.90 3.20 10.30
N ILE A 26 -4.51 4.29 9.81
CA ILE A 26 -4.31 5.63 10.40
C ILE A 26 -4.82 5.65 11.85
N ILE A 27 -5.99 5.08 12.13
CA ILE A 27 -6.52 4.99 13.49
C ILE A 27 -5.58 4.19 14.39
N ILE A 28 -5.08 3.05 13.92
CA ILE A 28 -4.09 2.24 14.64
C ILE A 28 -2.82 3.06 14.92
N TYR A 29 -2.28 3.74 13.92
CA TYR A 29 -1.09 4.58 14.06
C TYR A 29 -1.29 5.68 15.11
N VAL A 30 -2.39 6.42 15.03
CA VAL A 30 -2.72 7.47 16.00
C VAL A 30 -2.89 6.88 17.41
N SER A 31 -3.54 5.71 17.52
CA SER A 31 -3.70 5.03 18.81
C SER A 31 -2.36 4.65 19.44
N PHE A 32 -1.40 4.15 18.63
CA PHE A 32 -0.04 3.89 19.10
C PHE A 32 0.68 5.16 19.54
N MET A 33 0.56 6.25 18.76
CA MET A 33 1.19 7.53 19.13
C MET A 33 0.66 8.04 20.48
N LEU A 34 -0.66 7.97 20.70
CA LEU A 34 -1.28 8.33 21.98
C LEU A 34 -0.80 7.42 23.13
N LEU A 35 -0.70 6.12 22.89
CA LEU A 35 -0.19 5.17 23.86
C LEU A 35 1.25 5.50 24.28
N PHE A 36 2.14 5.78 23.33
CA PHE A 36 3.51 6.17 23.63
C PHE A 36 3.59 7.48 24.40
N ASP A 37 2.71 8.44 24.12
CA ASP A 37 2.64 9.70 24.87
C ASP A 37 2.17 9.47 26.30
N ILE A 38 1.11 8.69 26.51
CA ILE A 38 0.59 8.32 27.83
C ILE A 38 1.66 7.59 28.66
N LEU A 39 2.36 6.64 28.05
CA LEU A 39 3.44 5.89 28.70
C LEU A 39 4.74 6.68 28.86
N LYS A 40 4.77 7.94 28.37
CA LYS A 40 5.95 8.83 28.36
C LYS A 40 7.18 8.20 27.71
N LEU A 41 6.97 7.31 26.76
CA LEU A 41 8.04 6.68 25.96
C LEU A 41 8.54 7.70 24.93
N LYS A 42 9.43 8.60 25.35
CA LYS A 42 10.06 9.56 24.46
C LYS A 42 11.21 8.90 23.72
N GLY A 43 11.08 8.76 22.41
CA GLY A 43 12.19 8.42 21.56
C GLY A 43 13.22 9.57 21.54
N ASN A 44 14.46 9.26 21.80
CA ASN A 44 15.55 10.25 21.72
C ASN A 44 16.06 10.29 20.28
N TYR A 45 15.36 11.01 19.40
CA TYR A 45 15.83 11.20 18.03
C TYR A 45 17.01 12.17 18.05
N SER A 46 18.19 11.62 17.90
CA SER A 46 19.45 12.32 17.93
C SER A 46 19.64 13.33 16.77
N SER A 47 18.92 13.17 15.66
CA SER A 47 19.09 14.07 14.50
C SER A 47 17.77 14.38 13.76
N SER A 48 17.73 15.55 13.13
CA SER A 48 16.61 15.94 12.25
C SER A 48 16.49 15.01 11.04
N PHE A 49 17.60 14.45 10.57
CA PHE A 49 17.64 13.49 9.48
C PHE A 49 16.91 12.19 9.86
N ALA A 50 17.16 11.63 11.04
CA ALA A 50 16.51 10.42 11.52
C ALA A 50 14.98 10.59 11.60
N ARG A 51 14.51 11.76 12.06
CA ARG A 51 13.09 12.08 12.07
C ARG A 51 12.48 12.12 10.68
N LEU A 52 13.11 12.85 9.75
CA LEU A 52 12.65 12.97 8.37
C LEU A 52 12.58 11.58 7.72
N TRP A 53 13.63 10.78 7.89
CA TRP A 53 13.71 9.43 7.36
C TRP A 53 12.60 8.52 7.90
N SER A 54 12.40 8.50 9.21
CA SER A 54 11.33 7.70 9.83
C SER A 54 9.94 8.13 9.36
N THR A 55 9.71 9.43 9.23
CA THR A 55 8.43 9.96 8.74
C THR A 55 8.19 9.57 7.28
N ALA A 56 9.21 9.68 6.43
CA ALA A 56 9.13 9.26 5.03
C ALA A 56 8.87 7.74 4.91
N PHE A 57 9.52 6.93 5.75
CA PHE A 57 9.32 5.50 5.78
C PHE A 57 7.88 5.12 6.18
N VAL A 58 7.32 5.76 7.21
CA VAL A 58 5.90 5.60 7.58
C VAL A 58 4.98 6.00 6.43
N GLY A 59 5.28 7.09 5.73
CA GLY A 59 4.54 7.51 4.53
C GLY A 59 4.54 6.46 3.43
N LEU A 60 5.69 5.83 3.16
CA LEU A 60 5.80 4.72 2.20
C LEU A 60 4.94 3.50 2.61
N ILE A 61 4.89 3.18 3.91
CA ILE A 61 4.03 2.12 4.42
C ILE A 61 2.55 2.43 4.15
N PHE A 62 2.10 3.66 4.35
CA PHE A 62 0.71 4.05 4.04
C PHE A 62 0.40 3.97 2.54
N ILE A 63 1.34 4.36 1.67
CA ILE A 63 1.21 4.17 0.21
C ILE A 63 1.06 2.68 -0.11
N GLN A 64 1.87 1.83 0.50
CA GLN A 64 1.81 0.38 0.31
C GLN A 64 0.48 -0.23 0.75
N ILE A 65 -0.07 0.22 1.89
CA ILE A 65 -1.38 -0.20 2.40
C ILE A 65 -2.48 0.20 1.42
N PHE A 66 -2.45 1.44 0.92
CA PHE A 66 -3.42 1.94 -0.05
C PHE A 66 -3.38 1.12 -1.35
N TYR A 67 -2.18 0.90 -1.91
CA TYR A 67 -2.01 0.05 -3.10
C TYR A 67 -2.47 -1.39 -2.84
N GLY A 68 -2.21 -1.95 -1.66
CA GLY A 68 -2.70 -3.27 -1.26
C GLY A 68 -4.23 -3.37 -1.30
N GLY A 69 -4.90 -2.31 -0.84
CA GLY A 69 -6.36 -2.20 -0.93
C GLY A 69 -6.88 -2.16 -2.37
N ILE A 70 -6.17 -1.44 -3.26
CA ILE A 70 -6.52 -1.41 -4.70
C ILE A 70 -6.27 -2.78 -5.35
N VAL A 71 -5.12 -3.43 -5.09
CA VAL A 71 -4.81 -4.78 -5.59
C VAL A 71 -5.90 -5.76 -5.20
N SER A 72 -6.34 -5.71 -3.94
CA SER A 72 -7.39 -6.59 -3.43
C SER A 72 -8.74 -6.30 -4.07
N GLY A 73 -9.11 -5.03 -4.21
CA GLY A 73 -10.40 -4.62 -4.78
C GLY A 73 -10.54 -4.87 -6.28
N LEU A 74 -9.42 -5.07 -6.98
CA LEU A 74 -9.40 -5.40 -8.42
C LEU A 74 -9.07 -6.88 -8.69
N ASP A 75 -8.93 -7.72 -7.66
CA ASP A 75 -8.41 -9.09 -7.79
C ASP A 75 -7.06 -9.14 -8.54
N GLY A 76 -6.30 -8.03 -8.45
CA GLY A 76 -5.04 -7.86 -9.17
C GLY A 76 -3.97 -8.88 -8.78
N GLY A 77 -4.07 -9.47 -7.59
CA GLY A 77 -3.16 -10.53 -7.14
C GLY A 77 -3.27 -11.83 -7.93
N LEU A 78 -4.38 -12.07 -8.62
CA LEU A 78 -4.66 -13.31 -9.35
C LEU A 78 -4.11 -13.30 -10.79
N ILE A 79 -3.74 -12.13 -11.33
CA ILE A 79 -3.30 -11.99 -12.74
C ILE A 79 -1.94 -12.64 -12.97
N TYR A 80 -0.99 -12.34 -12.09
CA TYR A 80 0.35 -12.93 -12.13
C TYR A 80 0.63 -13.68 -10.83
N PRO A 81 0.30 -14.99 -10.74
CA PRO A 81 0.55 -15.81 -9.55
C PRO A 81 2.03 -16.22 -9.42
N THR A 82 2.85 -15.90 -10.41
CA THR A 82 4.29 -16.24 -10.43
C THR A 82 5.12 -15.24 -9.62
N TRP A 83 6.23 -15.75 -9.06
CA TRP A 83 7.22 -14.95 -8.32
C TRP A 83 8.63 -15.55 -8.57
N PRO A 84 9.68 -14.73 -8.71
CA PRO A 84 9.74 -13.27 -8.66
C PRO A 84 9.25 -12.58 -9.94
N LEU A 85 9.14 -13.31 -11.03
CA LEU A 85 8.68 -12.80 -12.32
C LEU A 85 7.14 -12.61 -12.33
N MET A 86 6.68 -11.75 -13.22
CA MET A 86 5.26 -11.61 -13.56
C MET A 86 5.04 -12.25 -14.94
N GLY A 87 4.64 -13.54 -14.93
CA GLY A 87 4.72 -14.38 -16.10
C GLY A 87 6.17 -14.72 -16.43
N ASN A 88 6.64 -14.37 -17.62
CA ASN A 88 7.99 -14.65 -18.09
C ASN A 88 8.94 -13.44 -18.01
N ALA A 89 8.51 -12.31 -17.45
CA ALA A 89 9.27 -11.08 -17.38
C ALA A 89 9.22 -10.44 -15.99
N PHE A 90 10.19 -9.56 -15.66
CA PHE A 90 10.13 -8.78 -14.43
C PHE A 90 9.04 -7.72 -14.48
N VAL A 91 8.91 -7.01 -15.62
CA VAL A 91 7.85 -6.07 -15.85
C VAL A 91 6.81 -6.76 -16.72
N PRO A 92 5.52 -6.77 -16.35
CA PRO A 92 4.48 -7.40 -17.15
C PRO A 92 4.34 -6.70 -18.51
N LEU A 93 4.04 -7.47 -19.57
CA LEU A 93 3.92 -6.94 -20.91
C LEU A 93 2.75 -5.96 -21.08
N ASP A 94 1.71 -6.14 -20.26
CA ASP A 94 0.51 -5.32 -20.18
C ASP A 94 0.58 -4.25 -19.07
N TYR A 95 1.84 -3.88 -18.68
CA TYR A 95 2.07 -2.86 -17.66
C TYR A 95 1.40 -1.53 -17.99
N TRP A 96 1.33 -1.16 -19.26
CA TRP A 96 0.78 0.11 -19.69
C TRP A 96 -0.25 -0.04 -20.81
N SER A 97 -1.48 0.41 -20.56
CA SER A 97 -2.51 0.56 -21.57
C SER A 97 -2.60 2.02 -22.00
N ILE A 98 -2.51 2.28 -23.30
CA ILE A 98 -2.59 3.63 -23.86
C ILE A 98 -3.95 4.27 -23.57
N ASP A 99 -5.02 3.47 -23.62
CA ASP A 99 -6.40 3.93 -23.43
C ASP A 99 -6.66 4.43 -22.01
N LEU A 100 -5.94 3.89 -21.01
CA LEU A 100 -6.08 4.28 -19.61
C LEU A 100 -5.24 5.50 -19.22
N GLY A 101 -4.19 5.84 -19.95
CA GLY A 101 -3.31 6.95 -19.62
C GLY A 101 -2.88 6.91 -18.13
N PHE A 102 -3.09 7.99 -17.40
CA PHE A 102 -2.76 8.07 -15.96
C PHE A 102 -3.56 7.08 -15.10
N LEU A 103 -4.74 6.65 -15.54
CA LEU A 103 -5.56 5.68 -14.81
C LEU A 103 -4.92 4.29 -14.71
N ASN A 104 -3.85 4.00 -15.50
CA ASN A 104 -3.09 2.76 -15.31
C ASN A 104 -2.64 2.54 -13.87
N PHE A 105 -2.30 3.58 -13.15
CA PHE A 105 -1.87 3.49 -11.75
C PHE A 105 -3.00 3.08 -10.79
N PHE A 106 -4.27 3.10 -11.22
CA PHE A 106 -5.43 2.86 -10.36
C PHE A 106 -6.44 1.85 -10.92
N GLU A 107 -6.39 1.57 -12.23
CA GLU A 107 -7.37 0.74 -12.93
C GLU A 107 -6.74 -0.47 -13.65
N ASN A 108 -5.46 -0.38 -14.05
CA ASN A 108 -4.76 -1.48 -14.69
C ASN A 108 -4.24 -2.46 -13.64
N ARG A 109 -4.82 -3.65 -13.60
CA ARG A 109 -4.51 -4.70 -12.62
C ARG A 109 -3.02 -5.09 -12.64
N SER A 110 -2.40 -5.16 -13.82
CA SER A 110 -0.99 -5.53 -13.98
C SER A 110 -0.06 -4.46 -13.46
N THR A 111 -0.33 -3.19 -13.79
CA THR A 111 0.40 -2.03 -13.27
C THR A 111 0.33 -1.96 -11.75
N ILE A 112 -0.87 -2.13 -11.21
CA ILE A 112 -1.11 -2.04 -9.77
C ILE A 112 -0.39 -3.18 -9.02
N GLN A 113 -0.49 -4.41 -9.52
CA GLN A 113 0.20 -5.55 -8.92
C GLN A 113 1.72 -5.37 -8.97
N PHE A 114 2.27 -4.92 -10.10
CA PHE A 114 3.70 -4.64 -10.25
C PHE A 114 4.18 -3.55 -9.28
N ASN A 115 3.46 -2.43 -9.22
CA ASN A 115 3.82 -1.32 -8.35
C ASN A 115 3.74 -1.73 -6.87
N HIS A 116 2.70 -2.46 -6.48
CA HIS A 116 2.56 -2.98 -5.11
C HIS A 116 3.74 -3.87 -4.72
N ARG A 117 4.18 -4.79 -5.60
CA ARG A 117 5.36 -5.63 -5.35
C ARG A 117 6.65 -4.81 -5.28
N THR A 118 6.82 -3.85 -6.17
CA THR A 118 8.01 -2.99 -6.22
C THR A 118 8.13 -2.15 -4.95
N PHE A 119 7.03 -1.54 -4.50
CA PHE A 119 7.01 -0.80 -3.23
C PHE A 119 7.28 -1.72 -2.03
N ALA A 120 6.76 -2.96 -2.03
CA ALA A 120 7.05 -3.92 -0.97
C ALA A 120 8.54 -4.24 -0.89
N TYR A 121 9.22 -4.48 -2.03
CA TYR A 121 10.66 -4.71 -2.06
C TYR A 121 11.44 -3.48 -1.58
N LEU A 122 11.05 -2.28 -2.00
CA LEU A 122 11.67 -1.05 -1.55
C LEU A 122 11.56 -0.89 -0.03
N ILE A 123 10.37 -1.06 0.52
CA ILE A 123 10.12 -0.98 1.97
C ILE A 123 10.94 -2.02 2.72
N PHE A 124 11.01 -3.25 2.20
CA PHE A 124 11.82 -4.31 2.81
C PHE A 124 13.31 -3.95 2.86
N ILE A 125 13.89 -3.47 1.75
CA ILE A 125 15.29 -3.04 1.70
C ILE A 125 15.53 -1.86 2.65
N LEU A 126 14.65 -0.85 2.63
CA LEU A 126 14.77 0.31 3.51
C LEU A 126 14.60 -0.06 4.99
N SER A 127 13.80 -1.06 5.32
CA SER A 127 13.67 -1.55 6.70
C SER A 127 14.96 -2.14 7.23
N LEU A 128 15.71 -2.87 6.38
CA LEU A 128 17.01 -3.42 6.74
C LEU A 128 18.06 -2.32 7.02
N VAL A 129 18.01 -1.22 6.26
CA VAL A 129 18.89 -0.07 6.47
C VAL A 129 18.56 0.69 7.76
N ASN A 130 17.29 0.67 8.19
CA ASN A 130 16.86 1.33 9.43
C ASN A 130 17.27 0.60 10.73
N ILE A 131 17.76 -0.64 10.63
CA ILE A 131 18.17 -1.42 11.80
C ILE A 131 19.59 -1.03 12.24
N TYR A 132 20.38 -0.39 11.38
CA TYR A 132 21.74 0.08 11.64
C TYR A 132 21.81 1.59 11.80
#